data_0b7552764357b282adac070e2beffb0b
#
_entry.id   0b7552764357b282adac070e2beffb0b
#
_cell.length_a   1.000
_cell.length_b   1.000
_cell.length_c   1.000
_cell.angle_alpha   90.00
_cell.angle_beta   90.00
_cell.angle_gamma   90.00
#
_symmetry.space_group_name_H-M   'P 1'
#
loop_
_entity.id
_entity.type
_entity.pdbx_description
1 polymer ?
#
loop_
_entity_poly.entity_id
_entity_poly.type
_entity_poly.pdbx_seq_one_letter_code
_entity_poly.pdbx_strand_id
1 'polypeptide(L)'
;MSKEDVKDKFSLEKVGILEGHGGAVTSLVCGEGENGAPLLISGSRDKSIIKWKLTLYNPKEEIIKLDEEDIEEGQPTEIKKVLVGQPLKSLHGHNHFVSSLALNSDSTKLVSASWDKTIRLWDIPSSKSEKLFKGHTKDVLSIAFSHDERLIFSGGMDNSLKYWNTKGETKYENNQFRGWVSCILNITKGKNNYIAVGSWDGSVKILGSDFNVQREIPGGEYAVTSLSADDAGDYLFIAYKNGTVKVMNIEDKDSEKESDVKQVIETGIDINAILFESKFFQIYALGTSKGLQIRKIKGKKPEFEDNENGACLALTYDKSKEYLFAGFADGTIKVYKTVNEGES
;
A
#
# COMPACT_ATOMS: atom_id res chain seq x y z
N MET A 1 29.40 28.66 19.84
CA MET A 1 29.42 27.41 19.03
C MET A 1 27.97 27.11 18.68
N SER A 2 27.65 27.34 17.43
CA SER A 2 26.34 27.16 16.81
C SER A 2 25.94 25.68 16.89
N LYS A 3 24.69 25.44 17.30
CA LYS A 3 24.05 24.13 17.11
C LYS A 3 23.87 23.94 15.59
N GLU A 4 24.86 23.38 14.95
CA GLU A 4 24.75 22.92 13.59
C GLU A 4 23.83 21.71 13.53
N ASP A 5 22.89 21.79 12.64
CA ASP A 5 21.92 20.79 12.23
C ASP A 5 22.53 19.39 12.14
N VAL A 6 22.19 18.53 13.10
CA VAL A 6 22.25 17.10 12.88
C VAL A 6 21.18 16.83 11.83
N LYS A 7 21.54 16.84 10.57
CA LYS A 7 20.70 16.36 9.47
C LYS A 7 20.47 14.88 9.72
N ASP A 8 19.30 14.54 10.24
CA ASP A 8 18.83 13.17 10.23
C ASP A 8 18.91 12.65 8.78
N LYS A 9 19.89 11.85 8.54
CA LYS A 9 20.18 11.33 7.20
C LYS A 9 19.36 10.04 7.05
N PHE A 10 18.28 10.16 6.30
CA PHE A 10 17.46 9.03 5.90
C PHE A 10 18.22 8.17 4.91
N SER A 11 18.32 6.89 5.16
CA SER A 11 18.76 5.91 4.19
C SER A 11 17.80 4.72 4.15
N LEU A 12 17.65 4.13 2.97
CA LEU A 12 16.85 2.94 2.74
C LEU A 12 17.78 1.84 2.25
N GLU A 13 17.78 0.72 2.95
CA GLU A 13 18.60 -0.43 2.60
C GLU A 13 17.72 -1.56 2.07
N LYS A 14 18.04 -2.09 0.88
CA LYS A 14 17.41 -3.30 0.35
C LYS A 14 17.91 -4.50 1.15
N VAL A 15 17.01 -5.14 1.91
CA VAL A 15 17.33 -6.23 2.83
C VAL A 15 16.77 -7.57 2.40
N GLY A 16 15.99 -7.63 1.31
CA GLY A 16 15.47 -8.90 0.82
C GLY A 16 14.71 -8.79 -0.49
N ILE A 17 14.52 -9.93 -1.12
CA ILE A 17 13.67 -10.11 -2.30
C ILE A 17 12.82 -11.36 -2.05
N LEU A 18 11.51 -11.27 -2.30
CA LEU A 18 10.57 -12.37 -2.20
C LEU A 18 10.13 -12.76 -3.61
N GLU A 19 10.32 -14.01 -3.95
CA GLU A 19 9.96 -14.59 -5.25
C GLU A 19 8.91 -15.69 -5.04
N GLY A 20 7.91 -15.74 -5.92
CA GLY A 20 6.84 -16.74 -5.82
C GLY A 20 5.64 -16.46 -6.73
N HIS A 21 5.43 -15.21 -7.15
CA HIS A 21 4.41 -14.88 -8.13
C HIS A 21 4.91 -15.08 -9.56
N GLY A 22 4.06 -15.68 -10.41
CA GLY A 22 4.29 -15.81 -11.86
C GLY A 22 3.83 -14.61 -12.68
N GLY A 23 3.42 -13.51 -12.04
CA GLY A 23 2.94 -12.29 -12.69
C GLY A 23 3.05 -11.09 -11.77
N ALA A 24 2.81 -9.89 -12.31
CA ALA A 24 2.96 -8.63 -11.60
C ALA A 24 2.24 -8.61 -10.24
N VAL A 25 2.93 -8.15 -9.21
CA VAL A 25 2.37 -7.93 -7.87
C VAL A 25 1.60 -6.61 -7.87
N THR A 26 0.29 -6.69 -7.75
CA THR A 26 -0.64 -5.56 -7.91
C THR A 26 -1.12 -4.96 -6.61
N SER A 27 -1.04 -5.73 -5.52
CA SER A 27 -1.47 -5.28 -4.20
C SER A 27 -0.67 -5.96 -3.10
N LEU A 28 -0.36 -5.21 -2.06
CA LEU A 28 0.33 -5.66 -0.85
C LEU A 28 -0.42 -5.17 0.37
N VAL A 29 -0.57 -6.03 1.36
CA VAL A 29 -1.05 -5.67 2.69
C VAL A 29 -0.18 -6.33 3.74
N CYS A 30 0.11 -5.60 4.80
CA CYS A 30 0.86 -6.10 5.94
C CYS A 30 0.01 -6.01 7.20
N GLY A 31 0.02 -7.09 7.96
CA GLY A 31 -0.68 -7.21 9.23
C GLY A 31 0.23 -7.84 10.27
N GLU A 32 -0.39 -8.33 11.33
CA GLU A 32 0.27 -9.04 12.42
C GLU A 32 -0.11 -10.51 12.38
N GLY A 33 0.87 -11.36 12.29
CA GLY A 33 0.70 -12.82 12.33
C GLY A 33 0.79 -13.37 13.74
N GLU A 34 0.92 -14.68 13.84
CA GLU A 34 1.11 -15.36 15.12
C GLU A 34 2.36 -14.85 15.85
N ASN A 35 2.25 -14.64 17.16
CA ASN A 35 3.32 -14.14 18.03
C ASN A 35 3.87 -12.76 17.67
N GLY A 36 3.06 -11.89 17.04
CA GLY A 36 3.49 -10.53 16.68
C GLY A 36 4.44 -10.45 15.48
N ALA A 37 4.70 -11.57 14.80
CA ALA A 37 5.52 -11.55 13.59
C ALA A 37 4.79 -10.81 12.44
N PRO A 38 5.50 -10.07 11.59
CA PRO A 38 4.85 -9.40 10.46
C PRO A 38 4.25 -10.43 9.49
N LEU A 39 2.99 -10.20 9.10
CA LEU A 39 2.25 -11.00 8.13
C LEU A 39 2.13 -10.20 6.83
N LEU A 40 2.85 -10.61 5.80
CA LEU A 40 2.71 -10.03 4.47
C LEU A 40 1.78 -10.89 3.61
N ILE A 41 0.88 -10.24 2.89
CA ILE A 41 0.02 -10.88 1.88
C ILE A 41 0.08 -10.08 0.60
N SER A 42 0.26 -10.76 -0.52
CA SER A 42 0.37 -10.17 -1.85
C SER A 42 -0.68 -10.73 -2.80
N GLY A 43 -1.21 -9.87 -3.66
CA GLY A 43 -2.09 -10.24 -4.77
C GLY A 43 -1.42 -9.95 -6.11
N SER A 44 -1.69 -10.77 -7.11
CA SER A 44 -0.98 -10.70 -8.38
C SER A 44 -1.86 -10.90 -9.61
N ARG A 45 -1.31 -10.49 -10.76
CA ARG A 45 -1.86 -10.80 -12.09
C ARG A 45 -1.78 -12.28 -12.45
N ASP A 46 -1.07 -13.11 -11.69
CA ASP A 46 -1.12 -14.57 -11.82
C ASP A 46 -2.40 -15.19 -11.24
N LYS A 47 -3.35 -14.36 -10.76
CA LYS A 47 -4.66 -14.72 -10.18
C LYS A 47 -4.57 -15.32 -8.77
N SER A 48 -3.38 -15.40 -8.20
CA SER A 48 -3.13 -15.93 -6.87
C SER A 48 -2.96 -14.82 -5.83
N ILE A 49 -3.17 -15.20 -4.59
CA ILE A 49 -2.82 -14.42 -3.39
C ILE A 49 -1.83 -15.27 -2.61
N ILE A 50 -0.69 -14.71 -2.23
CA ILE A 50 0.31 -15.44 -1.44
C ILE A 50 0.40 -14.85 -0.04
N LYS A 51 0.30 -15.73 0.96
CA LYS A 51 0.63 -15.46 2.35
C LYS A 51 2.11 -15.80 2.56
N TRP A 52 2.90 -14.86 3.06
CA TRP A 52 4.34 -14.99 3.24
C TRP A 52 4.70 -15.22 4.70
N LYS A 53 5.66 -16.09 4.94
CA LYS A 53 6.38 -16.20 6.22
C LYS A 53 7.65 -15.37 6.10
N LEU A 54 7.77 -14.34 6.93
CA LEU A 54 8.95 -13.49 6.98
C LEU A 54 9.85 -13.94 8.12
N THR A 55 11.13 -14.11 7.85
CA THR A 55 12.13 -14.49 8.83
C THR A 55 13.35 -13.57 8.70
N LEU A 56 13.76 -12.97 9.80
CA LEU A 56 15.03 -12.25 9.85
C LEU A 56 16.16 -13.27 9.90
N TYR A 57 16.90 -13.37 8.83
CA TYR A 57 18.07 -14.24 8.73
C TYR A 57 19.31 -13.49 9.23
N ASN A 58 20.01 -14.07 10.21
CA ASN A 58 21.29 -13.58 10.68
C ASN A 58 22.37 -14.55 10.21
N PRO A 59 23.16 -14.19 9.18
CA PRO A 59 24.20 -15.07 8.66
C PRO A 59 25.24 -15.51 9.71
N LYS A 60 25.45 -14.73 10.78
CA LYS A 60 26.37 -15.10 11.87
C LYS A 60 25.97 -16.38 12.61
N GLU A 61 24.68 -16.68 12.70
CA GLU A 61 24.20 -17.86 13.45
C GLU A 61 24.44 -19.18 12.70
N GLU A 62 24.64 -19.15 11.39
CA GLU A 62 25.00 -20.33 10.59
C GLU A 62 26.51 -20.55 10.47
N ILE A 63 27.31 -19.47 10.44
CA ILE A 63 28.78 -19.58 10.39
C ILE A 63 29.34 -20.20 11.68
N ILE A 64 28.67 -20.04 12.82
CA ILE A 64 29.07 -20.68 14.10
C ILE A 64 28.89 -22.22 14.06
N LYS A 65 28.17 -22.75 13.06
CA LYS A 65 27.98 -24.21 12.87
C LYS A 65 28.94 -24.84 11.85
N LEU A 66 29.74 -24.02 11.17
CA LEU A 66 30.81 -24.49 10.29
C LEU A 66 32.12 -24.26 11.05
N ASP A 67 32.84 -25.35 11.28
CA ASP A 67 34.02 -25.51 12.09
C ASP A 67 34.98 -24.31 12.14
N GLU A 68 35.50 -24.02 13.35
CA GLU A 68 36.39 -22.91 13.71
C GLU A 68 37.78 -22.91 12.98
N GLU A 69 38.00 -23.76 11.97
CA GLU A 69 39.31 -23.95 11.37
C GLU A 69 39.65 -23.11 10.12
N ASP A 70 38.67 -22.36 9.54
CA ASP A 70 38.88 -21.65 8.27
C ASP A 70 38.59 -20.12 8.31
N ILE A 71 38.72 -19.47 9.46
CA ILE A 71 38.54 -18.01 9.54
C ILE A 71 39.90 -17.35 9.41
N GLU A 72 40.25 -16.87 8.21
CA GLU A 72 41.35 -15.91 8.02
C GLU A 72 41.01 -14.59 8.76
N GLU A 73 41.84 -14.25 9.75
CA GLU A 73 41.81 -12.95 10.46
C GLU A 73 42.06 -11.82 9.45
N GLY A 74 41.08 -10.97 9.17
CA GLY A 74 41.39 -9.72 8.48
C GLY A 74 40.27 -8.95 7.79
N GLN A 75 39.00 -9.35 7.81
CA GLN A 75 37.94 -8.49 7.28
C GLN A 75 36.83 -8.26 8.29
N PRO A 76 36.49 -7.01 8.65
CA PRO A 76 35.28 -6.69 9.39
C PRO A 76 34.08 -6.83 8.43
N THR A 77 33.57 -8.03 8.28
CA THR A 77 32.31 -8.23 7.59
C THR A 77 31.19 -7.78 8.54
N GLU A 78 30.68 -6.59 8.35
CA GLU A 78 29.33 -6.23 8.80
C GLU A 78 28.36 -7.19 8.13
N ILE A 79 28.02 -8.26 8.82
CA ILE A 79 27.07 -9.24 8.32
C ILE A 79 25.68 -8.62 8.46
N LYS A 80 25.16 -8.10 7.36
CA LYS A 80 23.84 -7.47 7.28
C LYS A 80 22.76 -8.51 7.49
N LYS A 81 21.83 -8.24 8.40
CA LYS A 81 20.62 -9.06 8.56
C LYS A 81 19.80 -8.98 7.28
N VAL A 82 19.50 -10.10 6.66
CA VAL A 82 18.67 -10.20 5.46
C VAL A 82 17.28 -10.69 5.85
N LEU A 83 16.24 -10.01 5.40
CA LEU A 83 14.89 -10.51 5.59
C LEU A 83 14.58 -11.51 4.47
N VAL A 84 14.42 -12.77 4.83
CA VAL A 84 14.03 -13.84 3.92
C VAL A 84 12.54 -14.09 4.07
N GLY A 85 11.81 -14.13 2.96
CA GLY A 85 10.40 -14.49 2.94
C GLY A 85 10.19 -15.74 2.11
N GLN A 86 9.42 -16.67 2.65
CA GLN A 86 9.01 -17.88 1.96
C GLN A 86 7.49 -17.86 1.75
N PRO A 87 6.99 -18.29 0.56
CA PRO A 87 5.56 -18.46 0.38
C PRO A 87 5.04 -19.55 1.31
N LEU A 88 4.24 -19.15 2.30
CA LEU A 88 3.66 -20.06 3.27
C LEU A 88 2.45 -20.77 2.68
N LYS A 89 1.60 -20.04 1.97
CA LYS A 89 0.35 -20.54 1.37
C LYS A 89 -0.09 -19.68 0.22
N SER A 90 -0.51 -20.32 -0.87
CA SER A 90 -1.21 -19.66 -1.98
C SER A 90 -2.71 -19.85 -1.84
N LEU A 91 -3.48 -18.76 -1.95
CA LEU A 91 -4.93 -18.73 -1.93
C LEU A 91 -5.40 -18.64 -3.38
N HIS A 92 -6.11 -19.64 -3.84
CA HIS A 92 -6.63 -19.73 -5.20
C HIS A 92 -8.15 -19.64 -5.22
N GLY A 93 -8.70 -19.04 -6.27
CA GLY A 93 -10.14 -18.95 -6.44
C GLY A 93 -10.57 -17.86 -7.42
N HIS A 94 -9.80 -16.79 -7.56
CA HIS A 94 -10.04 -15.79 -8.60
C HIS A 94 -9.70 -16.34 -9.99
N ASN A 95 -10.52 -15.94 -10.98
CA ASN A 95 -10.35 -16.36 -12.38
C ASN A 95 -9.60 -15.35 -13.24
N HIS A 96 -9.34 -14.17 -12.70
CA HIS A 96 -8.59 -13.09 -13.34
C HIS A 96 -7.67 -12.40 -12.33
N PHE A 97 -6.94 -11.36 -12.72
CA PHE A 97 -5.99 -10.61 -11.91
C PHE A 97 -6.59 -10.21 -10.57
N VAL A 98 -5.87 -10.41 -9.50
CA VAL A 98 -6.18 -9.82 -8.19
C VAL A 98 -5.73 -8.37 -8.25
N SER A 99 -6.63 -7.42 -8.04
CA SER A 99 -6.37 -5.97 -8.20
C SER A 99 -6.07 -5.28 -6.88
N SER A 100 -6.72 -5.69 -5.80
CA SER A 100 -6.61 -5.03 -4.51
C SER A 100 -6.90 -6.00 -3.37
N LEU A 101 -6.23 -5.79 -2.25
CA LEU A 101 -6.36 -6.53 -1.01
C LEU A 101 -6.63 -5.57 0.14
N ALA A 102 -7.39 -6.01 1.14
CA ALA A 102 -7.49 -5.33 2.42
C ALA A 102 -7.58 -6.36 3.56
N LEU A 103 -6.82 -6.12 4.64
CA LEU A 103 -6.88 -6.88 5.89
C LEU A 103 -7.75 -6.14 6.90
N ASN A 104 -8.44 -6.88 7.75
CA ASN A 104 -9.04 -6.32 8.94
C ASN A 104 -7.98 -6.05 10.03
N SER A 105 -8.33 -5.33 11.09
CA SER A 105 -7.39 -4.83 12.10
C SER A 105 -6.65 -5.93 12.87
N ASP A 106 -7.33 -7.06 13.13
CA ASP A 106 -6.76 -8.23 13.82
C ASP A 106 -6.04 -9.20 12.88
N SER A 107 -5.99 -8.90 11.57
CA SER A 107 -5.33 -9.70 10.53
C SER A 107 -5.89 -11.12 10.36
N THR A 108 -7.12 -11.38 10.82
CA THR A 108 -7.79 -12.69 10.71
C THR A 108 -8.56 -12.85 9.41
N LYS A 109 -9.04 -11.72 8.82
CA LYS A 109 -9.83 -11.70 7.59
C LYS A 109 -9.17 -10.85 6.53
N LEU A 110 -9.18 -11.38 5.30
CA LEU A 110 -8.73 -10.69 4.11
C LEU A 110 -9.89 -10.57 3.12
N VAL A 111 -10.03 -9.43 2.50
CA VAL A 111 -10.87 -9.27 1.32
C VAL A 111 -10.01 -9.00 0.11
N SER A 112 -10.38 -9.60 -1.02
CA SER A 112 -9.69 -9.42 -2.30
C SER A 112 -10.67 -9.02 -3.39
N ALA A 113 -10.26 -8.07 -4.21
CA ALA A 113 -10.95 -7.64 -5.42
C ALA A 113 -10.25 -8.20 -6.65
N SER A 114 -11.00 -8.46 -7.72
CA SER A 114 -10.45 -9.03 -8.94
C SER A 114 -11.13 -8.51 -10.20
N TRP A 115 -10.39 -8.58 -11.30
CA TRP A 115 -10.89 -8.35 -12.66
C TRP A 115 -11.84 -9.47 -13.13
N ASP A 116 -12.06 -10.51 -12.33
CA ASP A 116 -13.14 -11.47 -12.55
C ASP A 116 -14.52 -10.95 -12.13
N LYS A 117 -14.64 -9.65 -11.78
CA LYS A 117 -15.83 -8.92 -11.34
C LYS A 117 -16.33 -9.35 -9.96
N THR A 118 -15.54 -10.10 -9.22
CA THR A 118 -15.90 -10.63 -7.91
C THR A 118 -14.99 -10.14 -6.80
N ILE A 119 -15.49 -10.26 -5.58
CA ILE A 119 -14.77 -10.04 -4.35
C ILE A 119 -14.81 -11.35 -3.57
N ARG A 120 -13.74 -11.66 -2.85
CA ARG A 120 -13.70 -12.81 -1.95
C ARG A 120 -13.30 -12.39 -0.54
N LEU A 121 -13.96 -13.01 0.43
CA LEU A 121 -13.57 -12.97 1.83
C LEU A 121 -12.84 -14.27 2.16
N TRP A 122 -11.69 -14.14 2.81
CA TRP A 122 -10.83 -15.25 3.21
C TRP A 122 -10.62 -15.24 4.70
N ASP A 123 -10.59 -16.42 5.28
CA ASP A 123 -10.12 -16.65 6.64
C ASP A 123 -8.61 -16.91 6.59
N ILE A 124 -7.83 -16.04 7.21
CA ILE A 124 -6.36 -16.08 7.12
C ILE A 124 -5.75 -17.23 7.92
N PRO A 125 -6.21 -17.55 9.15
CA PRO A 125 -5.73 -18.71 9.87
C PRO A 125 -5.88 -20.00 9.09
N SER A 126 -7.08 -20.30 8.59
CA SER A 126 -7.33 -21.52 7.82
C SER A 126 -6.94 -21.45 6.35
N SER A 127 -6.66 -20.23 5.84
CA SER A 127 -6.38 -19.94 4.42
C SER A 127 -7.49 -20.41 3.46
N LYS A 128 -8.76 -20.32 3.90
CA LYS A 128 -9.93 -20.74 3.13
C LYS A 128 -10.75 -19.55 2.68
N SER A 129 -11.36 -19.66 1.49
CA SER A 129 -12.37 -18.71 1.03
C SER A 129 -13.69 -18.95 1.77
N GLU A 130 -14.15 -17.95 2.53
CA GLU A 130 -15.41 -18.02 3.27
C GLU A 130 -16.59 -17.57 2.43
N LYS A 131 -16.40 -16.52 1.62
CA LYS A 131 -17.50 -15.91 0.88
C LYS A 131 -17.06 -15.37 -0.47
N LEU A 132 -17.95 -15.50 -1.44
CA LEU A 132 -17.85 -14.89 -2.77
C LEU A 132 -18.95 -13.83 -2.92
N PHE A 133 -18.55 -12.61 -3.30
CA PHE A 133 -19.47 -11.50 -3.55
C PHE A 133 -19.57 -11.26 -5.05
N LYS A 134 -20.80 -11.19 -5.55
CA LYS A 134 -21.14 -10.93 -6.94
C LYS A 134 -22.10 -9.76 -7.05
N GLY A 135 -21.86 -8.86 -8.00
CA GLY A 135 -22.74 -7.70 -8.23
C GLY A 135 -22.08 -6.56 -8.99
N HIS A 136 -20.74 -6.49 -9.04
CA HIS A 136 -20.06 -5.63 -10.02
C HIS A 136 -20.30 -6.16 -11.43
N THR A 137 -20.56 -5.26 -12.37
CA THR A 137 -20.80 -5.63 -13.77
C THR A 137 -19.51 -5.64 -14.60
N LYS A 138 -18.47 -4.97 -14.11
CA LYS A 138 -17.12 -4.95 -14.69
C LYS A 138 -16.08 -5.25 -13.61
N ASP A 139 -14.82 -5.15 -13.97
CA ASP A 139 -13.67 -5.44 -13.14
C ASP A 139 -13.68 -4.62 -11.85
N VAL A 140 -13.41 -5.27 -10.71
CA VAL A 140 -13.26 -4.60 -9.42
C VAL A 140 -11.81 -4.16 -9.27
N LEU A 141 -11.58 -2.88 -8.97
CA LEU A 141 -10.25 -2.29 -8.95
C LEU A 141 -9.71 -2.08 -7.54
N SER A 142 -10.58 -1.72 -6.60
CA SER A 142 -10.18 -1.37 -5.23
C SER A 142 -11.14 -1.91 -4.20
N ILE A 143 -10.61 -2.20 -3.01
CA ILE A 143 -11.37 -2.75 -1.89
C ILE A 143 -10.84 -2.22 -0.56
N ALA A 144 -11.74 -2.04 0.40
CA ALA A 144 -11.40 -1.69 1.78
C ALA A 144 -12.45 -2.23 2.75
N PHE A 145 -12.08 -2.50 4.01
CA PHE A 145 -13.04 -2.66 5.10
C PHE A 145 -13.55 -1.29 5.55
N SER A 146 -14.74 -1.21 6.12
CA SER A 146 -15.14 -0.05 6.91
C SER A 146 -14.32 0.01 8.19
N HIS A 147 -14.26 1.18 8.84
CA HIS A 147 -13.52 1.35 10.10
C HIS A 147 -14.02 0.40 11.20
N ASP A 148 -15.33 0.14 11.27
CA ASP A 148 -15.94 -0.80 12.20
C ASP A 148 -15.94 -2.25 11.71
N GLU A 149 -15.35 -2.52 10.55
CA GLU A 149 -15.20 -3.83 9.90
C GLU A 149 -16.51 -4.57 9.59
N ARG A 150 -17.67 -3.89 9.74
CA ARG A 150 -18.99 -4.49 9.46
C ARG A 150 -19.33 -4.45 7.98
N LEU A 151 -18.70 -3.55 7.24
CA LEU A 151 -18.91 -3.37 5.81
C LEU A 151 -17.60 -3.52 5.04
N ILE A 152 -17.76 -3.84 3.77
CA ILE A 152 -16.70 -3.89 2.78
C ILE A 152 -17.06 -2.90 1.69
N PHE A 153 -16.12 -2.05 1.30
CA PHE A 153 -16.25 -1.12 0.19
C PHE A 153 -15.52 -1.65 -1.02
N SER A 154 -16.12 -1.55 -2.19
CA SER A 154 -15.46 -1.92 -3.44
C SER A 154 -15.75 -0.93 -4.54
N GLY A 155 -14.74 -0.62 -5.33
CA GLY A 155 -14.82 0.23 -6.50
C GLY A 155 -14.43 -0.51 -7.77
N GLY A 156 -15.09 -0.20 -8.87
CA GLY A 156 -14.86 -0.93 -10.11
C GLY A 156 -14.91 -0.10 -11.38
N MET A 157 -14.60 -0.77 -12.51
CA MET A 157 -14.70 -0.20 -13.86
C MET A 157 -16.15 0.03 -14.30
N ASP A 158 -17.13 -0.39 -13.53
CA ASP A 158 -18.55 -0.08 -13.73
C ASP A 158 -18.95 1.29 -13.16
N ASN A 159 -17.96 2.11 -12.75
CA ASN A 159 -18.12 3.44 -12.18
C ASN A 159 -18.93 3.44 -10.88
N SER A 160 -19.04 2.31 -10.20
CA SER A 160 -19.79 2.17 -8.98
C SER A 160 -18.88 1.97 -7.75
N LEU A 161 -19.30 2.55 -6.64
CA LEU A 161 -18.84 2.22 -5.30
C LEU A 161 -19.93 1.42 -4.62
N LYS A 162 -19.65 0.19 -4.22
CA LYS A 162 -20.60 -0.72 -3.57
C LYS A 162 -20.21 -0.98 -2.13
N TYR A 163 -21.23 -1.12 -1.28
CA TYR A 163 -21.10 -1.43 0.14
C TYR A 163 -21.73 -2.80 0.39
N TRP A 164 -20.97 -3.68 1.01
CA TRP A 164 -21.38 -5.06 1.27
C TRP A 164 -21.32 -5.34 2.76
N ASN A 165 -22.24 -6.15 3.26
CA ASN A 165 -22.03 -6.76 4.57
C ASN A 165 -21.18 -8.04 4.42
N THR A 166 -20.66 -8.56 5.52
CA THR A 166 -19.86 -9.79 5.55
C THR A 166 -20.62 -11.05 5.09
N LYS A 167 -21.97 -10.98 5.01
CA LYS A 167 -22.80 -12.06 4.47
C LYS A 167 -22.85 -12.07 2.93
N GLY A 168 -22.32 -11.06 2.27
CA GLY A 168 -22.26 -10.96 0.81
C GLY A 168 -23.45 -10.23 0.18
N GLU A 169 -24.24 -9.51 0.96
CA GLU A 169 -25.36 -8.71 0.49
C GLU A 169 -24.91 -7.28 0.21
N THR A 170 -25.25 -6.75 -0.97
CA THR A 170 -25.09 -5.32 -1.25
C THR A 170 -26.05 -4.52 -0.40
N LYS A 171 -25.51 -3.60 0.40
CA LYS A 171 -26.30 -2.71 1.27
C LYS A 171 -26.57 -1.37 0.63
N TYR A 172 -25.63 -0.89 -0.16
CA TYR A 172 -25.75 0.39 -0.84
C TYR A 172 -24.86 0.39 -2.10
N GLU A 173 -25.26 1.20 -3.08
CA GLU A 173 -24.53 1.43 -4.31
C GLU A 173 -24.53 2.92 -4.66
N ASN A 174 -23.35 3.48 -4.91
CA ASN A 174 -23.19 4.85 -5.36
C ASN A 174 -22.64 4.85 -6.79
N ASN A 175 -23.45 5.33 -7.74
CA ASN A 175 -23.15 5.40 -9.17
C ASN A 175 -22.85 6.84 -9.64
N GLN A 176 -22.46 7.74 -8.73
CA GLN A 176 -22.23 9.15 -9.03
C GLN A 176 -20.80 9.44 -9.54
N PHE A 177 -20.05 8.42 -9.90
CA PHE A 177 -18.72 8.58 -10.51
C PHE A 177 -18.83 8.60 -12.03
N ARG A 178 -18.12 9.52 -12.67
CA ARG A 178 -18.06 9.62 -14.13
C ARG A 178 -17.01 8.71 -14.76
N GLY A 179 -16.05 8.27 -13.94
CA GLY A 179 -14.97 7.35 -14.31
C GLY A 179 -14.89 6.14 -13.38
N TRP A 180 -13.98 5.23 -13.67
CA TRP A 180 -13.74 4.04 -12.85
C TRP A 180 -13.34 4.43 -11.43
N VAL A 181 -13.88 3.74 -10.45
CA VAL A 181 -13.44 3.90 -9.05
C VAL A 181 -12.14 3.11 -8.87
N SER A 182 -11.00 3.82 -8.84
CA SER A 182 -9.66 3.23 -8.91
C SER A 182 -9.06 2.90 -7.56
N CYS A 183 -9.34 3.70 -6.53
CA CYS A 183 -8.77 3.54 -5.21
C CYS A 183 -9.73 3.99 -4.12
N ILE A 184 -9.67 3.30 -2.97
CA ILE A 184 -10.46 3.57 -1.77
C ILE A 184 -9.49 3.58 -0.60
N LEU A 185 -9.59 4.60 0.26
CA LEU A 185 -8.77 4.76 1.44
C LEU A 185 -9.64 5.10 2.65
N ASN A 186 -9.50 4.35 3.74
CA ASN A 186 -10.05 4.73 5.03
C ASN A 186 -9.12 5.69 5.74
N ILE A 187 -9.68 6.73 6.33
CA ILE A 187 -8.95 7.77 7.05
C ILE A 187 -9.61 7.96 8.41
N THR A 188 -8.81 7.92 9.46
CA THR A 188 -9.27 8.21 10.82
C THR A 188 -8.63 9.51 11.29
N LYS A 189 -9.46 10.48 11.70
CA LYS A 189 -9.03 11.73 12.29
C LYS A 189 -9.70 11.96 13.63
N GLY A 190 -8.96 11.74 14.70
CA GLY A 190 -9.51 11.80 16.05
C GLY A 190 -10.65 10.80 16.25
N LYS A 191 -11.88 11.30 16.37
CA LYS A 191 -13.11 10.48 16.49
C LYS A 191 -13.86 10.33 15.16
N ASN A 192 -13.44 11.01 14.12
CA ASN A 192 -14.13 11.02 12.83
C ASN A 192 -13.47 10.02 11.88
N ASN A 193 -14.30 9.31 11.14
CA ASN A 193 -13.87 8.37 10.11
C ASN A 193 -14.35 8.87 8.75
N TYR A 194 -13.43 8.88 7.79
CA TYR A 194 -13.67 9.29 6.42
C TYR A 194 -13.28 8.17 5.46
N ILE A 195 -13.89 8.19 4.30
CA ILE A 195 -13.55 7.30 3.19
C ILE A 195 -13.23 8.18 1.99
N ALA A 196 -11.97 8.19 1.57
CA ALA A 196 -11.58 8.86 0.34
C ALA A 196 -11.66 7.87 -0.82
N VAL A 197 -12.31 8.30 -1.90
CA VAL A 197 -12.55 7.48 -3.10
C VAL A 197 -12.05 8.24 -4.32
N GLY A 198 -11.04 7.70 -4.98
CA GLY A 198 -10.45 8.26 -6.19
C GLY A 198 -11.03 7.63 -7.46
N SER A 199 -11.14 8.44 -8.50
CA SER A 199 -11.71 8.03 -9.78
C SER A 199 -10.77 8.33 -10.97
N TRP A 200 -10.98 7.59 -12.06
CA TRP A 200 -10.28 7.80 -13.32
C TRP A 200 -10.69 9.08 -14.06
N ASP A 201 -11.79 9.72 -13.65
CA ASP A 201 -12.13 11.07 -14.11
C ASP A 201 -11.32 12.17 -13.41
N GLY A 202 -10.36 11.78 -12.56
CA GLY A 202 -9.49 12.68 -11.80
C GLY A 202 -10.13 13.23 -10.53
N SER A 203 -11.39 12.92 -10.23
CA SER A 203 -12.08 13.37 -9.04
C SER A 203 -11.74 12.52 -7.81
N VAL A 204 -11.83 13.15 -6.63
CA VAL A 204 -11.79 12.46 -5.35
C VAL A 204 -13.01 12.88 -4.52
N LYS A 205 -13.74 11.90 -3.99
CA LYS A 205 -14.85 12.14 -3.07
C LYS A 205 -14.46 11.68 -1.68
N ILE A 206 -14.68 12.54 -0.69
CA ILE A 206 -14.49 12.24 0.73
C ILE A 206 -15.86 12.06 1.35
N LEU A 207 -16.15 10.84 1.82
CA LEU A 207 -17.39 10.46 2.47
C LEU A 207 -17.18 10.45 3.98
N GLY A 208 -18.22 10.85 4.74
CA GLY A 208 -18.24 10.73 6.18
C GLY A 208 -18.65 9.33 6.66
N SER A 209 -18.76 9.17 7.96
CA SER A 209 -19.21 7.92 8.59
C SER A 209 -20.68 7.54 8.26
N ASP A 210 -21.45 8.50 7.80
CA ASP A 210 -22.82 8.33 7.28
C ASP A 210 -22.87 7.96 5.79
N PHE A 211 -21.69 7.81 5.16
CA PHE A 211 -21.48 7.51 3.74
C PHE A 211 -21.95 8.60 2.77
N ASN A 212 -22.34 9.76 3.28
CA ASN A 212 -22.64 10.92 2.46
C ASN A 212 -21.34 11.62 2.03
N VAL A 213 -21.36 12.16 0.80
CA VAL A 213 -20.23 12.96 0.30
C VAL A 213 -20.18 14.26 1.09
N GLN A 214 -19.12 14.43 1.87
CA GLN A 214 -18.85 15.65 2.64
C GLN A 214 -18.03 16.65 1.85
N ARG A 215 -17.18 16.14 0.95
CA ARG A 215 -16.32 16.95 0.10
C ARG A 215 -16.07 16.26 -1.23
N GLU A 216 -16.07 17.04 -2.30
CA GLU A 216 -15.69 16.58 -3.63
C GLU A 216 -14.55 17.46 -4.15
N ILE A 217 -13.47 16.80 -4.57
CA ILE A 217 -12.38 17.44 -5.31
C ILE A 217 -12.72 17.19 -6.77
N PRO A 218 -12.93 18.28 -7.54
CA PRO A 218 -13.37 18.13 -8.92
C PRO A 218 -12.35 17.38 -9.76
N GLY A 219 -12.84 16.64 -10.74
CA GLY A 219 -12.03 15.88 -11.68
C GLY A 219 -11.18 16.78 -12.58
N GLY A 220 -10.16 16.19 -13.15
CA GLY A 220 -9.22 16.82 -14.05
C GLY A 220 -8.89 15.94 -15.25
N GLU A 221 -7.84 16.27 -15.95
CA GLU A 221 -7.41 15.54 -17.16
C GLU A 221 -6.84 14.15 -16.85
N TYR A 222 -6.30 13.95 -15.63
CA TYR A 222 -5.53 12.75 -15.29
C TYR A 222 -6.20 11.92 -14.20
N ALA A 223 -6.20 10.61 -14.42
CA ALA A 223 -6.77 9.64 -13.50
C ALA A 223 -6.09 9.65 -12.12
N VAL A 224 -6.88 9.53 -11.05
CA VAL A 224 -6.36 9.22 -9.72
C VAL A 224 -5.97 7.75 -9.69
N THR A 225 -4.71 7.47 -9.35
CA THR A 225 -4.18 6.10 -9.31
C THR A 225 -4.08 5.54 -7.91
N SER A 226 -3.77 6.38 -6.93
CA SER A 226 -3.60 5.96 -5.55
C SER A 226 -3.82 7.10 -4.57
N LEU A 227 -4.24 6.76 -3.37
CA LEU A 227 -4.45 7.68 -2.26
C LEU A 227 -3.65 7.21 -1.05
N SER A 228 -3.14 8.16 -0.27
CA SER A 228 -2.54 7.92 1.04
C SER A 228 -2.88 9.06 1.98
N ALA A 229 -2.85 8.82 3.29
CA ALA A 229 -3.04 9.85 4.30
C ALA A 229 -1.93 9.76 5.33
N ASP A 230 -1.73 10.86 6.07
CA ASP A 230 -0.88 10.83 7.24
C ASP A 230 -1.57 10.12 8.41
N ASP A 231 -0.80 9.70 9.41
CA ASP A 231 -1.31 8.92 10.54
C ASP A 231 -2.32 9.71 11.41
N ALA A 232 -2.23 11.03 11.39
CA ALA A 232 -3.17 11.90 12.10
C ALA A 232 -4.50 12.08 11.35
N GLY A 233 -4.55 11.72 10.07
CA GLY A 233 -5.69 11.95 9.18
C GLY A 233 -5.88 13.43 8.84
N ASP A 234 -4.82 14.24 8.95
CA ASP A 234 -4.88 15.67 8.63
C ASP A 234 -4.73 15.95 7.15
N TYR A 235 -3.85 15.19 6.48
CA TYR A 235 -3.50 15.39 5.08
C TYR A 235 -3.81 14.18 4.22
N LEU A 236 -4.39 14.45 3.05
CA LEU A 236 -4.61 13.49 1.97
C LEU A 236 -3.61 13.72 0.86
N PHE A 237 -2.93 12.67 0.45
CA PHE A 237 -2.01 12.61 -0.68
C PHE A 237 -2.72 11.93 -1.84
N ILE A 238 -2.84 12.64 -2.96
CA ILE A 238 -3.54 12.18 -4.15
C ILE A 238 -2.51 12.03 -5.27
N ALA A 239 -2.29 10.80 -5.71
CA ALA A 239 -1.40 10.50 -6.83
C ALA A 239 -2.19 10.39 -8.13
N TYR A 240 -1.69 11.07 -9.15
CA TYR A 240 -2.25 11.08 -10.50
C TYR A 240 -1.36 10.34 -11.49
N LYS A 241 -1.98 9.80 -12.53
CA LYS A 241 -1.31 8.99 -13.56
C LYS A 241 -0.15 9.72 -14.26
N ASN A 242 -0.26 11.03 -14.44
CA ASN A 242 0.77 11.85 -15.07
C ASN A 242 2.00 12.15 -14.20
N GLY A 243 2.08 11.61 -13.00
CA GLY A 243 3.19 11.88 -12.09
C GLY A 243 2.98 13.08 -11.15
N THR A 244 1.79 13.63 -11.10
CA THR A 244 1.45 14.70 -10.15
C THR A 244 1.01 14.09 -8.81
N VAL A 245 1.49 14.65 -7.70
CA VAL A 245 0.96 14.40 -6.35
C VAL A 245 0.41 15.72 -5.80
N LYS A 246 -0.86 15.70 -5.40
CA LYS A 246 -1.49 16.83 -4.67
C LYS A 246 -1.58 16.46 -3.18
N VAL A 247 -1.22 17.41 -2.33
CA VAL A 247 -1.34 17.29 -0.87
C VAL A 247 -2.35 18.29 -0.37
N MET A 248 -3.35 17.84 0.38
CA MET A 248 -4.42 18.71 0.84
C MET A 248 -4.89 18.33 2.25
N ASN A 249 -5.48 19.29 2.98
CA ASN A 249 -6.10 19.03 4.27
C ASN A 249 -7.48 18.37 4.08
N ILE A 250 -7.83 17.40 4.94
CA ILE A 250 -9.06 16.63 4.80
C ILE A 250 -10.29 17.42 5.25
N GLU A 251 -10.20 18.24 6.28
CA GLU A 251 -11.34 18.96 6.90
C GLU A 251 -11.52 20.41 6.45
N ASP A 252 -10.66 20.97 5.61
CA ASP A 252 -10.77 22.34 5.19
C ASP A 252 -12.03 22.54 4.35
N LYS A 253 -13.06 23.19 4.92
CA LYS A 253 -14.41 23.32 4.34
C LYS A 253 -14.54 24.46 3.33
N ASP A 254 -13.57 25.39 3.30
CA ASP A 254 -13.63 26.56 2.43
C ASP A 254 -13.14 26.31 0.99
N SER A 255 -13.08 25.09 0.61
CA SER A 255 -12.28 24.55 -0.48
C SER A 255 -12.99 24.37 -1.82
N GLU A 256 -13.83 25.29 -2.21
CA GLU A 256 -14.16 25.47 -3.66
C GLU A 256 -13.02 26.17 -4.44
N LYS A 257 -11.96 26.57 -3.76
CA LYS A 257 -10.82 27.28 -4.37
C LYS A 257 -9.61 26.36 -4.50
N GLU A 258 -8.91 26.44 -5.61
CA GLU A 258 -7.57 25.86 -5.85
C GLU A 258 -6.54 26.15 -4.73
N SER A 259 -6.87 27.08 -3.80
CA SER A 259 -6.04 27.50 -2.67
C SER A 259 -5.81 26.44 -1.58
N ASP A 260 -6.57 25.35 -1.58
CA ASP A 260 -6.47 24.33 -0.52
C ASP A 260 -5.46 23.20 -0.81
N VAL A 261 -4.94 23.19 -2.01
CA VAL A 261 -3.80 22.34 -2.35
C VAL A 261 -2.55 22.94 -1.72
N LYS A 262 -2.13 22.40 -0.59
CA LYS A 262 -0.94 22.89 0.13
C LYS A 262 0.35 22.66 -0.64
N GLN A 263 0.38 21.64 -1.48
CA GLN A 263 1.54 21.35 -2.31
C GLN A 263 1.16 20.55 -3.56
N VAL A 264 1.73 20.91 -4.69
CA VAL A 264 1.73 20.12 -5.93
C VAL A 264 3.17 19.70 -6.21
N ILE A 265 3.37 18.41 -6.41
CA ILE A 265 4.68 17.83 -6.71
C ILE A 265 4.56 17.16 -8.07
N GLU A 266 5.41 17.56 -9.01
CA GLU A 266 5.48 16.96 -10.33
C GLU A 266 6.72 16.07 -10.42
N THR A 267 6.52 14.77 -10.66
CA THR A 267 7.61 13.81 -10.78
C THR A 267 8.03 13.56 -12.22
N GLY A 268 7.13 13.86 -13.17
CA GLY A 268 7.34 13.60 -14.61
C GLY A 268 7.32 12.10 -14.98
N ILE A 269 6.91 11.23 -14.05
CA ILE A 269 6.87 9.77 -14.23
C ILE A 269 5.52 9.27 -13.73
N ASP A 270 4.86 8.40 -14.50
CA ASP A 270 3.58 7.80 -14.12
C ASP A 270 3.65 7.15 -12.73
N ILE A 271 2.70 7.52 -11.85
CA ILE A 271 2.60 6.97 -10.50
C ILE A 271 1.52 5.88 -10.49
N ASN A 272 1.85 4.72 -9.93
CA ASN A 272 0.93 3.60 -9.73
C ASN A 272 0.46 3.47 -8.28
N ALA A 273 1.33 3.78 -7.31
CA ALA A 273 1.06 3.69 -5.89
C ALA A 273 1.73 4.83 -5.13
N ILE A 274 1.09 5.31 -4.06
CA ILE A 274 1.67 6.26 -3.11
C ILE A 274 1.45 5.76 -1.69
N LEU A 275 2.46 5.92 -0.85
CA LEU A 275 2.41 5.57 0.56
C LEU A 275 3.17 6.64 1.36
N PHE A 276 2.47 7.29 2.29
CA PHE A 276 3.05 8.31 3.15
C PHE A 276 3.58 7.71 4.46
N GLU A 277 4.70 8.25 4.96
CA GLU A 277 5.31 7.86 6.21
C GLU A 277 5.59 9.11 7.06
N SER A 278 4.92 9.20 8.23
CA SER A 278 5.03 10.34 9.13
C SER A 278 5.97 10.10 10.31
N LYS A 279 6.25 8.83 10.65
CA LYS A 279 6.91 8.45 11.91
C LYS A 279 8.34 8.97 12.01
N PHE A 280 9.08 8.90 10.91
CA PHE A 280 10.51 9.19 10.96
C PHE A 280 10.88 10.49 10.23
N PHE A 281 10.38 10.77 9.00
CA PHE A 281 11.01 11.78 8.14
C PHE A 281 10.07 12.64 7.31
N GLN A 282 8.75 12.51 7.46
CA GLN A 282 7.80 13.16 6.54
C GLN A 282 8.15 12.84 5.07
N ILE A 283 8.36 11.59 4.79
CA ILE A 283 8.65 11.07 3.47
C ILE A 283 7.44 10.37 2.89
N TYR A 284 7.44 10.20 1.59
CA TYR A 284 6.49 9.37 0.89
C TYR A 284 7.19 8.47 -0.13
N ALA A 285 6.70 7.25 -0.24
CA ALA A 285 7.12 6.29 -1.23
C ALA A 285 6.20 6.36 -2.45
N LEU A 286 6.78 6.32 -3.64
CA LEU A 286 6.08 6.25 -4.91
C LEU A 286 6.45 4.97 -5.64
N GLY A 287 5.46 4.14 -5.94
CA GLY A 287 5.58 3.11 -6.97
C GLY A 287 5.31 3.76 -8.33
N THR A 288 6.31 3.79 -9.19
CA THR A 288 6.24 4.46 -10.49
C THR A 288 6.34 3.46 -11.65
N SER A 289 6.09 3.92 -12.87
CA SER A 289 6.30 3.11 -14.07
C SER A 289 7.77 2.72 -14.31
N LYS A 290 8.71 3.35 -13.62
CA LYS A 290 10.15 3.05 -13.70
C LYS A 290 10.70 2.28 -12.50
N GLY A 291 10.00 2.28 -11.37
CA GLY A 291 10.46 1.64 -10.13
C GLY A 291 9.96 2.32 -8.88
N LEU A 292 10.69 2.14 -7.79
CA LEU A 292 10.43 2.75 -6.49
C LEU A 292 11.18 4.07 -6.36
N GLN A 293 10.50 5.11 -5.87
CA GLN A 293 11.13 6.37 -5.44
C GLN A 293 10.71 6.72 -4.02
N ILE A 294 11.65 7.21 -3.22
CA ILE A 294 11.37 7.83 -1.92
C ILE A 294 11.66 9.31 -2.01
N ARG A 295 10.74 10.13 -1.53
CA ARG A 295 10.84 11.60 -1.60
C ARG A 295 10.48 12.23 -0.26
N LYS A 296 11.12 13.34 0.09
CA LYS A 296 10.68 14.24 1.16
C LYS A 296 9.59 15.17 0.67
N ILE A 297 8.64 15.54 1.54
CA ILE A 297 7.54 16.44 1.19
C ILE A 297 8.05 17.74 0.54
N LYS A 298 9.12 18.34 1.06
CA LYS A 298 9.71 19.58 0.53
C LYS A 298 10.89 19.33 -0.42
N GLY A 299 11.18 18.08 -0.76
CA GLY A 299 12.29 17.71 -1.64
C GLY A 299 11.96 17.87 -3.12
N LYS A 300 12.86 18.45 -3.92
CA LYS A 300 12.72 18.53 -5.38
C LYS A 300 13.14 17.27 -6.11
N LYS A 301 14.05 16.48 -5.51
CA LYS A 301 14.61 15.26 -6.07
C LYS A 301 14.27 14.08 -5.18
N PRO A 302 14.21 12.86 -5.71
CA PRO A 302 14.12 11.67 -4.86
C PRO A 302 15.37 11.54 -3.97
N GLU A 303 15.16 11.08 -2.75
CA GLU A 303 16.24 10.72 -1.80
C GLU A 303 16.77 9.33 -2.09
N PHE A 304 15.92 8.47 -2.65
CA PHE A 304 16.27 7.09 -3.03
C PHE A 304 15.49 6.69 -4.29
N GLU A 305 16.13 5.88 -5.14
CA GLU A 305 15.52 5.28 -6.33
C GLU A 305 15.98 3.84 -6.51
N ASP A 306 15.05 2.94 -6.82
CA ASP A 306 15.33 1.58 -7.29
C ASP A 306 14.53 1.33 -8.57
N ASN A 307 15.24 1.28 -9.68
CA ASN A 307 14.68 1.14 -11.03
C ASN A 307 15.04 -0.22 -11.69
N GLU A 308 15.56 -1.18 -10.94
CA GLU A 308 16.11 -2.44 -11.48
C GLU A 308 15.03 -3.39 -12.03
N ASN A 309 13.85 -3.48 -11.37
CA ASN A 309 12.81 -4.47 -11.68
C ASN A 309 11.61 -3.90 -12.45
N GLY A 310 11.78 -2.75 -13.10
CA GLY A 310 10.71 -2.09 -13.85
C GLY A 310 9.64 -1.47 -12.96
N ALA A 311 8.38 -1.46 -13.41
CA ALA A 311 7.31 -0.74 -12.72
C ALA A 311 7.03 -1.31 -11.32
N CYS A 312 7.03 -0.43 -10.31
CA CYS A 312 6.52 -0.71 -8.97
C CYS A 312 5.01 -0.40 -8.94
N LEU A 313 4.19 -1.38 -8.53
CA LEU A 313 2.73 -1.30 -8.61
C LEU A 313 2.06 -1.24 -7.25
N ALA A 314 2.71 -1.74 -6.20
CA ALA A 314 2.13 -1.85 -4.86
C ALA A 314 3.16 -1.53 -3.79
N LEU A 315 2.70 -0.88 -2.73
CA LEU A 315 3.52 -0.48 -1.59
C LEU A 315 2.78 -0.76 -0.29
N THR A 316 3.50 -1.22 0.72
CA THR A 316 2.99 -1.30 2.10
C THR A 316 4.14 -1.25 3.10
N TYR A 317 3.88 -0.70 4.30
CA TYR A 317 4.77 -0.83 5.45
C TYR A 317 4.29 -1.97 6.36
N ASP A 318 5.22 -2.51 7.13
CA ASP A 318 4.84 -3.28 8.32
C ASP A 318 4.25 -2.35 9.40
N LYS A 319 3.61 -2.91 10.44
CA LYS A 319 3.01 -2.10 11.51
C LYS A 319 4.02 -1.27 12.30
N SER A 320 5.27 -1.73 12.40
CA SER A 320 6.35 -0.97 13.06
C SER A 320 6.90 0.16 12.20
N LYS A 321 6.62 0.13 10.91
CA LYS A 321 7.14 1.03 9.87
C LYS A 321 8.67 0.96 9.71
N GLU A 322 9.25 -0.16 10.11
CA GLU A 322 10.67 -0.43 9.90
C GLU A 322 10.96 -0.99 8.51
N TYR A 323 9.99 -1.72 7.92
CA TYR A 323 10.14 -2.39 6.63
C TYR A 323 9.12 -1.88 5.62
N LEU A 324 9.63 -1.41 4.47
CA LEU A 324 8.85 -1.09 3.29
C LEU A 324 8.87 -2.29 2.33
N PHE A 325 7.70 -2.75 1.92
CA PHE A 325 7.52 -3.76 0.90
C PHE A 325 7.05 -3.12 -0.40
N ALA A 326 7.74 -3.41 -1.49
CA ALA A 326 7.41 -2.90 -2.81
C ALA A 326 7.22 -4.06 -3.79
N GLY A 327 6.05 -4.12 -4.43
CA GLY A 327 5.66 -5.14 -5.40
C GLY A 327 5.87 -4.66 -6.83
N PHE A 328 6.54 -5.48 -7.64
CA PHE A 328 6.98 -5.13 -8.98
C PHE A 328 6.23 -5.88 -10.08
N ALA A 329 6.35 -5.35 -11.30
CA ALA A 329 5.70 -5.89 -12.48
C ALA A 329 6.29 -7.25 -12.93
N ASP A 330 7.50 -7.57 -12.54
CA ASP A 330 8.17 -8.86 -12.80
C ASP A 330 7.71 -9.99 -11.85
N GLY A 331 6.87 -9.69 -10.85
CA GLY A 331 6.38 -10.65 -9.87
C GLY A 331 7.20 -10.71 -8.58
N THR A 332 8.26 -9.91 -8.46
CA THR A 332 9.06 -9.83 -7.24
C THR A 332 8.47 -8.86 -6.23
N ILE A 333 8.78 -9.08 -4.94
CA ILE A 333 8.55 -8.13 -3.87
C ILE A 333 9.92 -7.82 -3.25
N LYS A 334 10.34 -6.58 -3.31
CA LYS A 334 11.56 -6.13 -2.64
C LYS A 334 11.24 -5.60 -1.25
N VAL A 335 12.12 -5.88 -0.32
CA VAL A 335 12.01 -5.46 1.08
C VAL A 335 13.13 -4.48 1.39
N TYR A 336 12.75 -3.34 1.93
CA TYR A 336 13.67 -2.28 2.31
C TYR A 336 13.53 -1.99 3.80
N LYS A 337 14.65 -1.81 4.48
CA LYS A 337 14.70 -1.36 5.86
C LYS A 337 15.01 0.12 5.92
N THR A 338 14.25 0.85 6.75
CA THR A 338 14.53 2.25 7.07
C THR A 338 15.67 2.31 8.08
N VAL A 339 16.75 3.03 7.76
CA VAL A 339 17.92 3.20 8.62
C VAL A 339 18.04 4.66 9.01
N ASN A 340 18.08 4.91 10.33
CA ASN A 340 18.43 6.21 10.92
C ASN A 340 19.93 6.24 11.21
N GLU A 341 20.71 7.03 10.52
CA GLU A 341 22.15 7.19 10.78
C GLU A 341 22.45 7.92 12.14
N GLY A 342 21.42 8.18 12.97
CA GLY A 342 21.56 8.81 14.29
C GLY A 342 21.48 7.84 15.49
N GLU A 343 21.22 6.55 15.27
CA GLU A 343 21.08 5.51 16.31
C GLU A 343 22.24 4.48 16.28
N SER A 344 23.42 4.84 15.81
CA SER A 344 24.62 3.99 15.87
C SER A 344 25.51 4.34 17.07
#